data_c3208fa3dab6cb6d6c53b6dae24573c0
#
_entry.id   c3208fa3dab6cb6d6c53b6dae24573c0
#
_cell.length_a   1.000
_cell.length_b   1.000
_cell.length_c   1.000
_cell.angle_alpha   90.00
_cell.angle_beta   90.00
_cell.angle_gamma   90.00
#
_symmetry.space_group_name_H-M   'P 1'
#
loop_
_entity.id
_entity.type
_entity.pdbx_description
1 polymer ?
#
loop_
_entity_poly.entity_id
_entity_poly.type
_entity_poly.pdbx_seq_one_letter_code
_entity_poly.pdbx_strand_id
1 'polypeptide(L)'
;MCKNNLIYILIVVFISCNQDLNKQLPIYNPVDFNPKLVDKSVRNITENHTVSDFNLINQNGTTITSKDYENKIYIVDFFFTSCPSICPIMTNNMLKIQDEYINNDDIMLLSMSVTPEIDN
;
A
#
# COMPACT_ATOMS: atom_id res chain seq x y z
N MET A 1 -14.74 -56.11 1.46
CA MET A 1 -13.99 -55.23 2.40
C MET A 1 -13.32 -54.01 1.74
N CYS A 2 -13.65 -53.59 0.52
CA CYS A 2 -12.97 -52.48 -0.18
C CYS A 2 -13.79 -51.16 -0.24
N LYS A 3 -15.07 -51.18 0.20
CA LYS A 3 -15.98 -50.03 0.05
C LYS A 3 -15.80 -48.93 1.12
N ASN A 4 -15.28 -49.28 2.30
CA ASN A 4 -15.08 -48.34 3.39
C ASN A 4 -13.81 -47.48 3.24
N ASN A 5 -12.77 -47.99 2.59
CA ASN A 5 -11.52 -47.23 2.42
C ASN A 5 -11.65 -46.05 1.45
N LEU A 6 -12.57 -46.14 0.48
CA LEU A 6 -12.80 -45.07 -0.48
C LEU A 6 -13.45 -43.85 0.18
N ILE A 7 -14.32 -44.08 1.16
CA ILE A 7 -14.99 -42.99 1.92
C ILE A 7 -13.97 -42.25 2.80
N TYR A 8 -13.04 -42.96 3.44
CA TYR A 8 -11.98 -42.33 4.25
C TYR A 8 -11.01 -41.48 3.40
N ILE A 9 -10.67 -41.98 2.20
CA ILE A 9 -9.83 -41.21 1.27
C ILE A 9 -10.54 -39.90 0.81
N LEU A 10 -11.85 -39.99 0.57
CA LEU A 10 -12.65 -38.83 0.17
C LEU A 10 -12.79 -37.79 1.29
N ILE A 11 -12.91 -38.21 2.55
CA ILE A 11 -12.97 -37.33 3.72
C ILE A 11 -11.63 -36.61 3.95
N VAL A 12 -10.49 -37.26 3.76
CA VAL A 12 -9.15 -36.67 3.95
C VAL A 12 -8.86 -35.61 2.92
N VAL A 13 -9.37 -35.70 1.69
CA VAL A 13 -9.19 -34.71 0.63
C VAL A 13 -9.93 -33.41 0.94
N PHE A 14 -11.05 -33.43 1.68
CA PHE A 14 -11.80 -32.22 2.03
C PHE A 14 -11.23 -31.44 3.23
N ILE A 15 -10.31 -32.02 4.00
CA ILE A 15 -9.70 -31.35 5.17
C ILE A 15 -8.46 -30.53 4.79
N SER A 16 -7.96 -30.66 3.55
CA SER A 16 -6.67 -30.08 3.13
C SER A 16 -6.72 -28.65 2.61
N CYS A 17 -7.83 -27.92 2.75
CA CYS A 17 -7.95 -26.54 2.21
C CYS A 17 -8.37 -25.54 3.29
N ASN A 18 -7.60 -25.45 4.38
CA ASN A 18 -7.58 -24.25 5.21
C ASN A 18 -6.27 -23.48 4.91
N GLN A 19 -6.25 -22.75 3.80
CA GLN A 19 -5.31 -21.65 3.68
C GLN A 19 -5.83 -20.53 4.56
N ASP A 20 -5.04 -20.13 5.56
CA ASP A 20 -5.26 -18.91 6.33
C ASP A 20 -5.25 -17.72 5.37
N LEU A 21 -6.43 -17.34 4.89
CA LEU A 21 -6.66 -16.14 4.07
C LEU A 21 -6.48 -14.84 4.89
N ASN A 22 -6.20 -14.96 6.18
CA ASN A 22 -6.00 -13.83 7.11
C ASN A 22 -4.52 -13.54 7.40
N LYS A 23 -3.64 -13.70 6.42
CA LYS A 23 -2.27 -13.23 6.60
C LYS A 23 -2.28 -11.70 6.57
N GLN A 24 -2.32 -11.07 7.73
CA GLN A 24 -2.16 -9.62 7.84
C GLN A 24 -0.82 -9.23 7.21
N LEU A 25 -0.85 -8.17 6.40
CA LEU A 25 0.37 -7.59 5.85
C LEU A 25 1.25 -7.08 7.00
N PRO A 26 2.57 -7.25 6.90
CA PRO A 26 3.46 -6.74 7.93
C PRO A 26 3.43 -5.20 7.95
N ILE A 27 3.42 -4.63 9.15
CA ILE A 27 3.59 -3.19 9.36
C ILE A 27 5.06 -2.94 9.62
N TYR A 28 5.65 -2.04 8.84
CA TYR A 28 7.04 -1.63 8.99
C TYR A 28 7.11 -0.23 9.56
N ASN A 29 7.89 -0.06 10.62
CA ASN A 29 8.21 1.26 11.12
C ASN A 29 9.40 1.85 10.34
N PRO A 30 9.53 3.18 10.21
CA PRO A 30 10.66 3.81 9.52
C PRO A 30 12.03 3.34 10.03
N VAL A 31 12.15 3.04 11.33
CA VAL A 31 13.37 2.53 11.95
C VAL A 31 13.79 1.16 11.44
N ASP A 32 12.85 0.33 10.97
CA ASP A 32 13.12 -1.01 10.46
C ASP A 32 13.89 -0.97 9.13
N PHE A 33 13.77 0.12 8.37
CA PHE A 33 14.50 0.31 7.11
C PHE A 33 15.89 0.92 7.31
N ASN A 34 15.98 2.05 7.97
CA ASN A 34 17.25 2.71 8.25
C ASN A 34 17.16 3.61 9.48
N PRO A 35 17.62 3.12 10.63
CA PRO A 35 17.55 3.85 11.89
C PRO A 35 18.37 5.16 11.90
N LYS A 36 19.32 5.33 10.95
CA LYS A 36 20.12 6.56 10.84
C LYS A 36 19.37 7.71 10.22
N LEU A 37 18.37 7.42 9.39
CA LEU A 37 17.54 8.42 8.71
C LEU A 37 16.32 8.84 9.53
N VAL A 38 16.04 8.14 10.62
CA VAL A 38 14.88 8.42 11.47
C VAL A 38 15.28 9.36 12.59
N ASP A 39 14.45 10.37 12.87
CA ASP A 39 14.66 11.25 14.01
C ASP A 39 14.76 10.47 15.32
N LYS A 40 15.65 10.93 16.22
CA LYS A 40 15.93 10.23 17.49
C LYS A 40 14.69 10.13 18.38
N SER A 41 13.78 11.10 18.29
CA SER A 41 12.55 11.14 19.08
C SER A 41 11.57 10.02 18.75
N VAL A 42 11.60 9.51 17.51
CA VAL A 42 10.66 8.47 17.04
C VAL A 42 11.30 7.09 16.87
N ARG A 43 12.61 6.94 17.16
CA ARG A 43 13.31 5.65 17.02
C ARG A 43 12.83 4.55 17.96
N ASN A 44 12.32 4.93 19.12
CA ASN A 44 11.90 4.01 20.17
C ASN A 44 10.38 3.83 20.24
N ILE A 45 9.64 4.25 19.21
CA ILE A 45 8.20 4.03 19.14
C ILE A 45 7.98 2.55 18.89
N THR A 46 7.32 1.88 19.83
CA THR A 46 6.96 0.45 19.76
C THR A 46 5.59 0.23 19.17
N GLU A 47 4.81 1.29 18.98
CA GLU A 47 3.50 1.24 18.34
C GLU A 47 3.66 1.11 16.82
N ASN A 48 2.74 0.40 16.19
CA ASN A 48 2.72 0.27 14.75
C ASN A 48 2.63 1.65 14.08
N HIS A 49 3.46 1.86 13.06
CA HIS A 49 3.43 3.10 12.30
C HIS A 49 2.07 3.30 11.61
N THR A 50 1.54 4.48 11.76
CA THR A 50 0.31 4.90 11.07
C THR A 50 0.59 6.17 10.27
N VAL A 51 -0.05 6.28 9.11
CA VAL A 51 0.00 7.52 8.31
C VAL A 51 -0.83 8.57 9.01
N SER A 52 -0.24 9.77 9.21
CA SER A 52 -0.97 10.90 9.78
C SER A 52 -2.08 11.38 8.87
N ASP A 53 -3.13 11.94 9.46
CA ASP A 53 -4.18 12.59 8.70
C ASP A 53 -3.62 13.71 7.82
N PHE A 54 -4.13 13.80 6.61
CA PHE A 54 -3.76 14.85 5.67
C PHE A 54 -4.99 15.53 5.07
N ASN A 55 -4.76 16.74 4.61
CA ASN A 55 -5.73 17.58 3.88
C ASN A 55 -4.96 18.28 2.77
N LEU A 56 -5.21 17.89 1.52
CA LEU A 56 -4.47 18.32 0.34
C LEU A 56 -5.43 18.86 -0.72
N ILE A 57 -4.90 19.61 -1.67
CA ILE A 57 -5.64 20.06 -2.86
C ILE A 57 -5.12 19.27 -4.05
N ASN A 58 -6.01 18.61 -4.77
CA ASN A 58 -5.66 17.83 -5.96
C ASN A 58 -5.54 18.74 -7.21
N GLN A 59 -5.11 18.16 -8.32
CA GLN A 59 -4.91 18.85 -9.61
C GLN A 59 -6.18 19.49 -10.19
N ASN A 60 -7.36 19.17 -9.66
CA ASN A 60 -8.65 19.76 -10.05
C ASN A 60 -9.09 20.88 -9.10
N GLY A 61 -8.24 21.28 -8.12
CA GLY A 61 -8.59 22.25 -7.11
C GLY A 61 -9.54 21.72 -6.03
N THR A 62 -9.77 20.42 -5.98
CA THR A 62 -10.65 19.79 -4.99
C THR A 62 -9.85 19.35 -3.76
N THR A 63 -10.39 19.61 -2.58
CA THR A 63 -9.81 19.11 -1.33
C THR A 63 -9.97 17.61 -1.24
N ILE A 64 -8.87 16.91 -0.94
CA ILE A 64 -8.82 15.49 -0.62
C ILE A 64 -8.24 15.29 0.78
N THR A 65 -8.71 14.30 1.48
CA THR A 65 -8.33 14.02 2.86
C THR A 65 -7.97 12.54 3.03
N SER A 66 -7.36 12.18 4.15
CA SER A 66 -7.11 10.78 4.52
C SER A 66 -8.38 9.92 4.52
N LYS A 67 -9.55 10.53 4.78
CA LYS A 67 -10.85 9.82 4.78
C LYS A 67 -11.27 9.32 3.42
N ASP A 68 -10.85 9.98 2.34
CA ASP A 68 -11.16 9.56 0.97
C ASP A 68 -10.45 8.25 0.61
N TYR A 69 -9.43 7.87 1.40
CA TYR A 69 -8.61 6.67 1.24
C TYR A 69 -8.90 5.61 2.31
N GLU A 70 -9.85 5.83 3.21
CA GLU A 70 -10.23 4.86 4.23
C GLU A 70 -10.73 3.55 3.60
N ASN A 71 -10.29 2.42 4.18
CA ASN A 71 -10.58 1.06 3.69
C ASN A 71 -10.13 0.79 2.25
N LYS A 72 -9.16 1.55 1.75
CA LYS A 72 -8.54 1.36 0.44
C LYS A 72 -7.07 0.99 0.60
N ILE A 73 -6.54 0.28 -0.38
CA ILE A 73 -5.09 0.15 -0.56
C ILE A 73 -4.66 1.32 -1.42
N TYR A 74 -3.80 2.18 -0.91
CA TYR A 74 -3.29 3.26 -1.72
C TYR A 74 -1.76 3.27 -1.76
N ILE A 75 -1.26 3.57 -2.95
CA ILE A 75 0.17 3.66 -3.23
C ILE A 75 0.51 5.13 -3.31
N VAL A 76 1.48 5.56 -2.50
CA VAL A 76 1.90 6.96 -2.43
C VAL A 76 3.29 7.09 -3.03
N ASP A 77 3.47 8.10 -3.88
CA ASP A 77 4.79 8.57 -4.29
C ASP A 77 4.96 10.07 -4.06
N PHE A 78 6.20 10.49 -3.93
CA PHE A 78 6.57 11.89 -3.77
C PHE A 78 7.41 12.33 -4.96
N PHE A 79 7.05 13.43 -5.58
CA PHE A 79 7.73 13.92 -6.77
C PHE A 79 7.98 15.42 -6.71
N PHE A 80 8.81 15.92 -7.63
CA PHE A 80 8.92 17.34 -8.02
C PHE A 80 9.17 17.41 -9.53
N THR A 81 8.55 18.38 -10.18
CA THR A 81 8.49 18.45 -11.66
C THR A 81 9.85 18.62 -12.32
N SER A 82 10.80 19.29 -11.65
CA SER A 82 12.15 19.50 -12.14
C SER A 82 13.13 18.33 -11.91
N CYS A 83 12.65 17.17 -11.43
CA CYS A 83 13.49 15.99 -11.21
C CYS A 83 13.87 15.33 -12.55
N PRO A 84 15.16 15.30 -12.95
CA PRO A 84 15.54 14.77 -14.26
C PRO A 84 15.82 13.27 -14.29
N SER A 85 15.76 12.56 -13.15
CA SER A 85 16.26 11.20 -13.05
C SER A 85 15.23 10.20 -12.53
N ILE A 86 15.02 10.13 -11.24
CA ILE A 86 14.19 9.07 -10.62
C ILE A 86 12.70 9.29 -10.83
N CYS A 87 12.22 10.55 -10.80
CA CYS A 87 10.79 10.83 -10.90
C CYS A 87 10.17 10.34 -12.21
N PRO A 88 10.79 10.50 -13.41
CA PRO A 88 10.26 9.90 -14.63
C PRO A 88 10.13 8.38 -14.56
N ILE A 89 11.07 7.70 -13.89
CA ILE A 89 11.03 6.25 -13.71
C ILE A 89 9.87 5.86 -12.78
N MET A 90 9.71 6.58 -11.68
CA MET A 90 8.61 6.36 -10.73
C MET A 90 7.26 6.59 -11.41
N THR A 91 7.09 7.69 -12.14
CA THR A 91 5.86 8.00 -12.89
C THR A 91 5.52 6.87 -13.88
N ASN A 92 6.48 6.37 -14.64
CA ASN A 92 6.25 5.26 -15.55
C ASN A 92 5.84 3.96 -14.83
N ASN A 93 6.32 3.73 -13.62
CA ASN A 93 5.90 2.58 -12.83
C ASN A 93 4.50 2.79 -12.25
N MET A 94 4.18 4.00 -11.79
CA MET A 94 2.82 4.36 -11.32
C MET A 94 1.78 4.20 -12.44
N LEU A 95 2.11 4.62 -13.67
CA LEU A 95 1.24 4.40 -14.84
C LEU A 95 0.93 2.93 -15.08
N LYS A 96 1.92 2.04 -14.97
CA LYS A 96 1.68 0.59 -15.13
C LYS A 96 0.73 0.04 -14.07
N ILE A 97 0.86 0.52 -12.83
CA ILE A 97 -0.03 0.13 -11.74
C ILE A 97 -1.43 0.69 -12.01
N GLN A 98 -1.53 1.94 -12.46
CA GLN A 98 -2.80 2.56 -12.82
C GLN A 98 -3.53 1.75 -13.90
N ASP A 99 -2.83 1.39 -14.98
CA ASP A 99 -3.40 0.62 -16.09
C ASP A 99 -3.89 -0.77 -15.63
N GLU A 100 -3.13 -1.44 -14.76
CA GLU A 100 -3.49 -2.76 -14.23
C GLU A 100 -4.72 -2.71 -13.34
N TYR A 101 -4.85 -1.66 -12.52
CA TYR A 101 -5.89 -1.56 -11.48
C TYR A 101 -6.97 -0.50 -11.75
N ILE A 102 -7.05 0.06 -12.96
CA ILE A 102 -7.97 1.15 -13.31
C ILE A 102 -9.46 0.82 -13.05
N ASN A 103 -9.82 -0.45 -13.06
CA ASN A 103 -11.18 -0.93 -12.80
C ASN A 103 -11.36 -1.49 -11.37
N ASN A 104 -10.40 -1.30 -10.50
CA ASN A 104 -10.45 -1.79 -9.13
C ASN A 104 -10.58 -0.63 -8.14
N ASP A 105 -11.80 -0.41 -7.66
CA ASP A 105 -12.11 0.69 -6.73
C ASP A 105 -11.44 0.57 -5.35
N ASP A 106 -10.84 -0.58 -5.02
CA ASP A 106 -10.14 -0.78 -3.75
C ASP A 106 -8.69 -0.35 -3.79
N ILE A 107 -8.16 0.00 -4.98
CA ILE A 107 -6.77 0.42 -5.16
C ILE A 107 -6.75 1.85 -5.67
N MET A 108 -6.00 2.71 -4.98
CA MET A 108 -5.87 4.13 -5.31
C MET A 108 -4.40 4.52 -5.43
N LEU A 109 -4.13 5.55 -6.21
CA LEU A 109 -2.80 6.15 -6.35
C LEU A 109 -2.84 7.58 -5.85
N LEU A 110 -1.79 7.99 -5.13
CA LEU A 110 -1.65 9.35 -4.60
C LEU A 110 -0.22 9.83 -4.82
N SER A 111 -0.04 10.69 -5.82
CA SER A 111 1.24 11.37 -6.07
C SER A 111 1.23 12.73 -5.43
N MET A 112 2.20 13.00 -4.56
CA MET A 112 2.31 14.26 -3.82
C MET A 112 3.53 15.05 -4.30
N SER A 113 3.32 16.32 -4.68
CA SER A 113 4.44 17.23 -4.90
C SER A 113 5.09 17.60 -3.56
N VAL A 114 6.43 17.59 -3.53
CA VAL A 114 7.21 18.10 -2.39
C VAL A 114 7.60 19.55 -2.53
N THR A 115 7.26 20.16 -3.68
CA THR A 115 7.49 21.58 -4.02
C THR A 115 6.23 22.23 -4.60
N PRO A 116 5.10 22.20 -3.89
CA PRO A 116 3.80 22.62 -4.45
C PRO A 116 3.77 24.09 -4.89
N GLU A 117 4.64 24.95 -4.35
CA GLU A 117 4.74 26.37 -4.77
C GLU A 117 5.33 26.53 -6.17
N ILE A 118 6.04 25.53 -6.68
CA ILE A 118 6.72 25.53 -7.99
C ILE A 118 5.97 24.66 -8.99
N ASP A 119 5.36 23.59 -8.52
CA ASP A 119 4.72 22.53 -9.34
C ASP A 119 3.24 22.85 -9.66
N ASN A 120 2.83 24.11 -9.58
CA ASN A 120 1.47 24.59 -9.91
C ASN A 120 1.26 24.75 -11.41
#